data_ea91d0e6d652e7534cd6c816caca9cfa
#
_entry.id   ea91d0e6d652e7534cd6c816caca9cfa
#
_cell.length_a   1.000
_cell.length_b   1.000
_cell.length_c   1.000
_cell.angle_alpha   90.00
_cell.angle_beta   90.00
_cell.angle_gamma   90.00
#
_symmetry.space_group_name_H-M   'P 1'
#
loop_
_entity.id
_entity.type
_entity.pdbx_description
1 polymer ?
#
loop_
_entity_poly.entity_id
_entity_poly.type
_entity_poly.pdbx_seq_one_letter_code
_entity_poly.pdbx_strand_id
1 'polypeptide(L)'
;DDRKIWLGNYSREEIPDFTKTTMSCNEFIDTELIHFSNYSNDRSIPNILDGLKPSTRKILFSCFKRNLTNEIKVAQLAGYVSENSGYHHGEKSLEGAIVGLAHDFVGSNNINLLEPIGQFGTRLLGGKDAAQSRYIFTKLDQLTKIIFNPYDEPLYNYLDDDGVSIEPESYCGILPMILVNG
;
A
#
# COMPACT_ATOMS: atom_id res chain seq x y z
N ASP A 1 19.39 17.39 -8.59
CA ASP A 1 20.33 16.60 -7.76
C ASP A 1 20.30 17.05 -6.28
N ASP A 2 20.12 18.32 -5.96
CA ASP A 2 20.11 18.85 -4.58
C ASP A 2 19.04 18.21 -3.70
N ARG A 3 17.85 17.92 -4.26
CA ARG A 3 16.80 17.19 -3.57
C ARG A 3 17.17 15.77 -3.17
N LYS A 4 17.93 15.06 -4.01
CA LYS A 4 18.41 13.71 -3.71
C LYS A 4 19.46 13.73 -2.59
N ILE A 5 20.36 14.72 -2.62
CA ILE A 5 21.35 14.92 -1.57
C ILE A 5 20.65 15.25 -0.26
N TRP A 6 19.69 16.19 -0.29
CA TRP A 6 18.89 16.56 0.88
C TRP A 6 18.17 15.37 1.49
N LEU A 7 17.41 14.59 0.70
CA LEU A 7 16.71 13.40 1.18
C LEU A 7 17.66 12.27 1.60
N GLY A 8 18.86 12.19 1.00
CA GLY A 8 19.88 11.21 1.40
C GLY A 8 20.49 11.47 2.78
N ASN A 9 20.37 12.68 3.28
CA ASN A 9 20.80 13.07 4.64
C ASN A 9 19.70 12.86 5.70
N TYR A 10 18.58 12.25 5.34
CA TYR A 10 17.46 12.03 6.24
C TYR A 10 17.87 11.21 7.47
N SER A 11 17.56 11.71 8.65
CA SER A 11 17.66 10.99 9.92
C SER A 11 16.32 11.05 10.66
N ARG A 12 15.83 9.90 11.12
CA ARG A 12 14.60 9.84 11.93
C ARG A 12 14.74 10.50 13.30
N GLU A 13 15.97 10.64 13.77
CA GLU A 13 16.28 11.11 15.14
C GLU A 13 16.43 12.64 15.21
N GLU A 14 16.50 13.33 14.09
CA GLU A 14 16.55 14.79 14.07
C GLU A 14 15.16 15.36 14.38
N ILE A 15 15.04 15.89 15.59
CA ILE A 15 13.81 16.52 16.08
C ILE A 15 14.09 18.02 16.29
N PRO A 16 13.17 18.92 15.86
CA PRO A 16 13.34 20.35 16.10
C PRO A 16 13.43 20.70 17.58
N ASP A 17 14.13 21.77 17.87
CA ASP A 17 14.17 22.34 19.23
C ASP A 17 12.86 23.08 19.55
N PHE A 18 11.91 22.38 20.14
CA PHE A 18 10.60 22.93 20.54
C PHE A 18 10.64 23.93 21.68
N THR A 19 11.81 24.23 22.26
CA THR A 19 11.96 25.29 23.28
C THR A 19 12.00 26.68 22.64
N LYS A 20 12.30 26.76 21.35
CA LYS A 20 12.32 28.00 20.58
C LYS A 20 10.90 28.40 20.16
N THR A 21 10.61 29.69 20.24
CA THR A 21 9.34 30.28 19.77
C THR A 21 9.32 30.59 18.28
N THR A 22 10.46 30.56 17.62
CA THR A 22 10.65 30.84 16.19
C THR A 22 11.65 29.88 15.60
N MET A 23 11.42 29.51 14.34
CA MET A 23 12.27 28.62 13.56
C MET A 23 12.63 29.29 12.23
N SER A 24 13.85 29.12 11.75
CA SER A 24 14.22 29.60 10.41
C SER A 24 13.60 28.70 9.34
N CYS A 25 13.42 29.24 8.10
CA CYS A 25 12.93 28.42 6.99
C CYS A 25 13.86 27.23 6.67
N ASN A 26 15.17 27.41 6.76
CA ASN A 26 16.12 26.33 6.52
C ASN A 26 15.98 25.24 7.60
N GLU A 27 15.91 25.63 8.88
CA GLU A 27 15.68 24.69 9.98
C GLU A 27 14.38 23.91 9.78
N PHE A 28 13.30 24.56 9.40
CA PHE A 28 12.03 23.88 9.10
C PHE A 28 12.14 22.90 7.92
N ILE A 29 12.86 23.27 6.85
CA ILE A 29 13.07 22.41 5.69
C ILE A 29 13.85 21.16 6.09
N ASP A 30 14.91 21.31 6.89
CA ASP A 30 15.85 20.23 7.20
C ASP A 30 15.35 19.33 8.33
N THR A 31 14.50 19.81 9.23
CA THR A 31 14.04 19.04 10.40
C THR A 31 12.58 18.61 10.35
N GLU A 32 11.70 19.32 9.62
CA GLU A 32 10.26 19.01 9.55
C GLU A 32 9.82 18.60 8.15
N LEU A 33 10.12 19.42 7.14
CA LEU A 33 9.67 19.15 5.78
C LEU A 33 10.33 17.88 5.20
N ILE A 34 11.52 17.55 5.65
CA ILE A 34 12.24 16.33 5.22
C ILE A 34 11.49 15.06 5.62
N HIS A 35 10.90 15.02 6.82
CA HIS A 35 10.09 13.89 7.28
C HIS A 35 8.87 13.68 6.39
N PHE A 36 8.14 14.77 6.12
CA PHE A 36 6.99 14.72 5.22
C PHE A 36 7.38 14.28 3.80
N SER A 37 8.49 14.82 3.28
CA SER A 37 8.96 14.50 1.93
C SER A 37 9.39 13.05 1.79
N ASN A 38 10.08 12.50 2.80
CA ASN A 38 10.44 11.09 2.84
C ASN A 38 9.21 10.18 2.94
N TYR A 39 8.30 10.49 3.85
CA TYR A 39 7.03 9.77 3.98
C TYR A 39 6.21 9.79 2.67
N SER A 40 6.18 10.93 1.97
CA SER A 40 5.50 11.05 0.68
C SER A 40 6.12 10.15 -0.40
N ASN A 41 7.44 10.02 -0.40
CA ASN A 41 8.16 9.12 -1.31
C ASN A 41 7.85 7.65 -0.99
N ASP A 42 7.98 7.25 0.27
CA ASP A 42 7.70 5.87 0.71
C ASP A 42 6.27 5.45 0.36
N ARG A 43 5.32 6.36 0.50
CA ARG A 43 3.92 6.12 0.16
C ARG A 43 3.65 6.03 -1.34
N SER A 44 4.44 6.73 -2.15
CA SER A 44 4.18 6.92 -3.58
C SER A 44 4.96 5.96 -4.48
N ILE A 45 6.14 5.56 -4.04
CA ILE A 45 7.07 4.73 -4.83
C ILE A 45 6.89 3.27 -4.43
N PRO A 46 6.64 2.35 -5.39
CA PRO A 46 6.59 0.92 -5.10
C PRO A 46 7.93 0.41 -4.57
N ASN A 47 7.88 -0.49 -3.57
CA ASN A 47 9.08 -1.13 -3.05
C ASN A 47 9.69 -2.06 -4.11
N ILE A 48 11.01 -2.05 -4.23
CA ILE A 48 11.74 -2.83 -5.24
C ILE A 48 11.61 -4.35 -5.00
N LEU A 49 11.40 -4.80 -3.77
CA LEU A 49 11.35 -6.22 -3.42
C LEU A 49 10.00 -6.85 -3.80
N ASP A 50 8.89 -6.19 -3.47
CA ASP A 50 7.54 -6.72 -3.69
C ASP A 50 6.70 -5.98 -4.72
N GLY A 51 7.19 -4.85 -5.25
CA GLY A 51 6.46 -4.04 -6.21
C GLY A 51 5.21 -3.34 -5.62
N LEU A 52 5.07 -3.32 -4.29
CA LEU A 52 3.89 -2.81 -3.63
C LEU A 52 4.15 -1.43 -3.00
N LYS A 53 3.12 -0.62 -2.99
CA LYS A 53 3.06 0.58 -2.15
C LYS A 53 2.55 0.21 -0.75
N PRO A 54 2.80 1.00 0.29
CA PRO A 54 2.30 0.70 1.64
C PRO A 54 0.80 0.40 1.69
N SER A 55 -0.04 1.17 0.99
CA SER A 55 -1.48 0.93 0.95
C SER A 55 -1.85 -0.44 0.36
N THR A 56 -1.20 -0.84 -0.73
CA THR A 56 -1.46 -2.14 -1.37
C THR A 56 -0.91 -3.30 -0.53
N ARG A 57 0.21 -3.10 0.17
CA ARG A 57 0.76 -4.09 1.12
C ARG A 57 -0.17 -4.30 2.31
N LYS A 58 -0.75 -3.23 2.88
CA LYS A 58 -1.77 -3.31 3.93
C LYS A 58 -3.02 -4.08 3.50
N ILE A 59 -3.45 -3.89 2.26
CA ILE A 59 -4.58 -4.65 1.69
C ILE A 59 -4.25 -6.13 1.63
N LEU A 60 -3.09 -6.50 1.06
CA LEU A 60 -2.69 -7.92 0.95
C LEU A 60 -2.48 -8.56 2.32
N PHE A 61 -1.83 -7.87 3.26
CA PHE A 61 -1.68 -8.32 4.64
C PHE A 61 -3.03 -8.67 5.26
N SER A 62 -4.00 -7.78 5.15
CA SER A 62 -5.34 -8.00 5.69
C SER A 62 -6.07 -9.16 4.99
N CYS A 63 -5.87 -9.31 3.68
CA CYS A 63 -6.41 -10.44 2.93
C CYS A 63 -5.79 -11.79 3.37
N PHE A 64 -4.49 -11.83 3.61
CA PHE A 64 -3.80 -13.04 4.11
C PHE A 64 -4.22 -13.34 5.54
N LYS A 65 -4.21 -12.36 6.45
CA LYS A 65 -4.66 -12.50 7.84
C LYS A 65 -6.07 -13.06 7.95
N ARG A 66 -6.97 -12.64 7.05
CA ARG A 66 -8.34 -13.15 6.97
C ARG A 66 -8.45 -14.48 6.23
N ASN A 67 -7.41 -14.97 5.55
CA ASN A 67 -7.48 -16.07 4.59
C ASN A 67 -8.64 -15.89 3.60
N LEU A 68 -8.64 -14.77 2.90
CA LEU A 68 -9.76 -14.30 2.06
C LEU A 68 -9.93 -15.19 0.82
N THR A 69 -10.64 -16.29 0.97
CA THR A 69 -10.99 -17.24 -0.09
C THR A 69 -12.42 -17.04 -0.62
N ASN A 70 -13.30 -16.49 0.20
CA ASN A 70 -14.68 -16.19 -0.15
C ASN A 70 -14.83 -14.74 -0.56
N GLU A 71 -15.84 -14.47 -1.37
CA GLU A 71 -16.16 -13.12 -1.83
C GLU A 71 -16.55 -12.19 -0.67
N ILE A 72 -16.03 -10.97 -0.70
CA ILE A 72 -16.37 -9.90 0.21
C ILE A 72 -16.65 -8.62 -0.56
N LYS A 73 -17.58 -7.78 -0.11
CA LYS A 73 -17.78 -6.45 -0.69
C LYS A 73 -16.51 -5.61 -0.55
N VAL A 74 -16.16 -4.86 -1.58
CA VAL A 74 -15.00 -3.95 -1.54
C VAL A 74 -15.09 -2.98 -0.36
N ALA A 75 -16.26 -2.41 -0.10
CA ALA A 75 -16.46 -1.53 1.06
C ALA A 75 -16.23 -2.23 2.41
N GLN A 76 -16.63 -3.49 2.54
CA GLN A 76 -16.41 -4.28 3.77
C GLN A 76 -14.91 -4.64 3.93
N LEU A 77 -14.24 -4.97 2.83
CA LEU A 77 -12.80 -5.22 2.85
C LEU A 77 -12.04 -3.96 3.26
N ALA A 78 -12.40 -2.78 2.74
CA ALA A 78 -11.79 -1.52 3.12
C ALA A 78 -11.90 -1.26 4.64
N GLY A 79 -13.06 -1.47 5.24
CA GLY A 79 -13.24 -1.38 6.70
C GLY A 79 -12.34 -2.37 7.46
N TYR A 80 -12.27 -3.63 7.02
CA TYR A 80 -11.42 -4.64 7.64
C TYR A 80 -9.93 -4.30 7.53
N VAL A 81 -9.48 -3.80 6.38
CA VAL A 81 -8.08 -3.35 6.18
C VAL A 81 -7.76 -2.19 7.11
N SER A 82 -8.64 -1.20 7.19
CA SER A 82 -8.46 -0.03 8.06
C SER A 82 -8.29 -0.43 9.53
N GLU A 83 -9.13 -1.35 10.01
CA GLU A 83 -9.07 -1.84 11.39
C GLU A 83 -7.79 -2.64 11.70
N ASN A 84 -7.31 -3.47 10.76
CA ASN A 84 -6.27 -4.46 11.03
C ASN A 84 -4.86 -4.06 10.62
N SER A 85 -4.69 -2.94 9.93
CA SER A 85 -3.39 -2.52 9.39
C SER A 85 -2.98 -1.09 9.74
N GLY A 86 -3.67 -0.43 10.68
CA GLY A 86 -3.36 0.96 11.05
C GLY A 86 -3.43 1.91 9.84
N TYR A 87 -4.45 1.77 8.99
CA TYR A 87 -4.59 2.63 7.83
C TYR A 87 -5.27 3.95 8.20
N HIS A 88 -4.49 5.05 8.19
CA HIS A 88 -4.92 6.38 8.64
C HIS A 88 -5.39 7.33 7.52
N HIS A 89 -5.54 6.83 6.29
CA HIS A 89 -6.01 7.63 5.16
C HIS A 89 -7.49 7.38 4.86
N GLY A 90 -8.11 8.26 4.08
CA GLY A 90 -9.53 8.19 3.80
C GLY A 90 -9.97 6.87 3.14
N GLU A 91 -11.13 6.36 3.56
CA GLU A 91 -11.72 5.09 3.11
C GLU A 91 -11.85 5.01 1.58
N LYS A 92 -12.21 6.11 0.91
CA LYS A 92 -12.31 6.18 -0.55
C LYS A 92 -10.98 5.92 -1.27
N SER A 93 -9.86 6.35 -0.69
CA SER A 93 -8.53 6.05 -1.22
C SER A 93 -8.23 4.55 -1.14
N LEU A 94 -8.62 3.92 -0.04
CA LEU A 94 -8.44 2.48 0.17
C LEU A 94 -9.34 1.65 -0.75
N GLU A 95 -10.61 2.02 -0.90
CA GLU A 95 -11.52 1.40 -1.87
C GLU A 95 -10.94 1.47 -3.29
N GLY A 96 -10.41 2.63 -3.69
CA GLY A 96 -9.75 2.81 -4.98
C GLY A 96 -8.51 1.93 -5.16
N ALA A 97 -7.70 1.76 -4.11
CA ALA A 97 -6.55 0.86 -4.13
C ALA A 97 -6.96 -0.62 -4.25
N ILE A 98 -8.01 -1.05 -3.57
CA ILE A 98 -8.57 -2.42 -3.70
C ILE A 98 -9.07 -2.66 -5.13
N VAL A 99 -9.82 -1.71 -5.70
CA VAL A 99 -10.29 -1.79 -7.09
C VAL A 99 -9.11 -1.85 -8.06
N GLY A 100 -8.07 -1.04 -7.84
CA GLY A 100 -6.85 -1.05 -8.66
C GLY A 100 -6.12 -2.39 -8.64
N LEU A 101 -6.02 -3.07 -7.48
CA LEU A 101 -5.40 -4.40 -7.38
C LEU A 101 -6.19 -5.51 -8.08
N ALA A 102 -7.47 -5.31 -8.31
CA ALA A 102 -8.36 -6.25 -8.97
C ALA A 102 -8.54 -5.98 -10.48
N HIS A 103 -8.07 -4.84 -11.00
CA HIS A 103 -8.17 -4.56 -12.44
C HIS A 103 -7.47 -5.64 -13.26
N ASP A 104 -8.18 -6.20 -14.25
CA ASP A 104 -7.72 -7.31 -15.11
C ASP A 104 -7.71 -6.97 -16.62
N PHE A 105 -8.05 -5.74 -16.99
CA PHE A 105 -8.05 -5.31 -18.39
C PHE A 105 -6.65 -4.91 -18.88
N VAL A 106 -6.40 -5.06 -20.17
CA VAL A 106 -5.13 -4.71 -20.81
C VAL A 106 -4.77 -3.25 -20.58
N GLY A 107 -3.56 -3.02 -20.04
CA GLY A 107 -3.07 -1.69 -19.65
C GLY A 107 -3.29 -1.36 -18.16
N SER A 108 -3.85 -2.31 -17.41
CA SER A 108 -3.89 -2.27 -15.93
C SER A 108 -2.82 -3.20 -15.35
N ASN A 109 -3.19 -4.14 -14.48
CA ASN A 109 -2.25 -5.14 -13.99
C ASN A 109 -1.97 -6.22 -15.04
N ASN A 110 -0.72 -6.67 -15.17
CA ASN A 110 -0.40 -7.88 -15.90
C ASN A 110 -0.81 -9.13 -15.11
N ILE A 111 -0.71 -9.05 -13.77
CA ILE A 111 -1.26 -10.05 -12.85
C ILE A 111 -2.06 -9.29 -11.78
N ASN A 112 -3.36 -9.45 -11.78
CA ASN A 112 -4.21 -8.90 -10.73
C ASN A 112 -4.10 -9.75 -9.45
N LEU A 113 -3.90 -9.11 -8.32
CA LEU A 113 -3.71 -9.77 -7.02
C LEU A 113 -5.04 -10.08 -6.32
N LEU A 114 -6.09 -9.40 -6.72
CA LEU A 114 -7.47 -9.61 -6.28
C LEU A 114 -8.35 -9.93 -7.49
N GLU A 115 -9.35 -10.78 -7.29
CA GLU A 115 -10.31 -11.14 -8.32
C GLU A 115 -11.42 -10.07 -8.43
N PRO A 116 -11.68 -9.50 -9.63
CA PRO A 116 -12.78 -8.56 -9.84
C PRO A 116 -14.11 -9.30 -10.00
N ILE A 117 -15.05 -9.09 -9.08
CA ILE A 117 -16.37 -9.71 -9.13
C ILE A 117 -17.41 -8.60 -9.20
N GLY A 118 -17.88 -8.33 -10.40
CA GLY A 118 -18.75 -7.21 -10.77
C GLY A 118 -18.08 -6.24 -11.72
N GLN A 119 -18.50 -4.97 -11.70
CA GLN A 119 -17.98 -3.93 -12.62
C GLN A 119 -16.82 -3.19 -11.94
N PHE A 120 -15.60 -3.57 -12.26
CA PHE A 120 -14.36 -2.96 -11.75
C PHE A 120 -13.77 -1.90 -12.70
N GLY A 121 -14.49 -1.54 -13.74
CA GLY A 121 -14.03 -0.61 -14.73
C GLY A 121 -13.58 -1.27 -16.02
N THR A 122 -13.39 -0.47 -17.06
CA THR A 122 -13.02 -0.92 -18.38
C THR A 122 -11.75 -0.23 -18.87
N ARG A 123 -11.07 -0.87 -19.83
CA ARG A 123 -9.92 -0.29 -20.52
C ARG A 123 -10.28 1.05 -21.19
N LEU A 124 -11.49 1.16 -21.74
CA LEU A 124 -11.93 2.34 -22.47
C LEU A 124 -11.89 3.61 -21.60
N LEU A 125 -12.28 3.49 -20.33
CA LEU A 125 -12.30 4.58 -19.38
C LEU A 125 -11.18 4.51 -18.33
N GLY A 126 -10.21 3.61 -18.53
CA GLY A 126 -9.08 3.44 -17.61
C GLY A 126 -9.50 3.11 -16.18
N GLY A 127 -10.58 2.35 -16.02
CA GLY A 127 -11.11 1.93 -14.74
C GLY A 127 -12.02 2.96 -14.03
N LYS A 128 -12.22 4.15 -14.61
CA LYS A 128 -13.03 5.22 -13.97
C LYS A 128 -14.52 4.92 -13.93
N ASP A 129 -14.97 3.92 -14.71
CA ASP A 129 -16.34 3.42 -14.78
C ASP A 129 -16.60 2.25 -13.82
N ALA A 130 -15.73 2.03 -12.85
CA ALA A 130 -15.97 1.06 -11.79
C ALA A 130 -17.25 1.41 -11.01
N ALA A 131 -18.03 0.40 -10.66
CA ALA A 131 -19.21 0.58 -9.81
C ALA A 131 -18.79 0.94 -8.38
N GLN A 132 -19.73 1.45 -7.60
CA GLN A 132 -19.45 1.81 -6.21
C GLN A 132 -19.08 0.56 -5.39
N SER A 133 -18.12 0.72 -4.49
CA SER A 133 -17.54 -0.33 -3.62
C SER A 133 -18.55 -1.19 -2.86
N ARG A 134 -19.72 -0.64 -2.57
CA ARG A 134 -20.83 -1.36 -1.91
C ARG A 134 -21.55 -2.37 -2.80
N TYR A 135 -21.33 -2.35 -4.12
CA TYR A 135 -22.02 -3.22 -5.09
C TYR A 135 -21.13 -4.27 -5.73
N ILE A 136 -19.82 -4.14 -5.59
CA ILE A 136 -18.83 -5.03 -6.17
C ILE A 136 -18.11 -5.83 -5.09
N PHE A 137 -17.66 -7.03 -5.47
CA PHE A 137 -17.06 -7.99 -4.56
C PHE A 137 -15.65 -8.33 -5.03
N THR A 138 -14.84 -8.83 -4.13
CA THR A 138 -13.49 -9.30 -4.43
C THR A 138 -13.09 -10.44 -3.50
N LYS A 139 -12.06 -11.16 -3.88
CA LYS A 139 -11.34 -12.15 -3.06
C LYS A 139 -9.90 -12.22 -3.54
N LEU A 140 -9.03 -12.92 -2.81
CA LEU A 140 -7.68 -13.19 -3.28
C LEU A 140 -7.72 -14.00 -4.58
N ASP A 141 -6.94 -13.55 -5.58
CA ASP A 141 -6.67 -14.37 -6.76
C ASP A 141 -5.84 -15.61 -6.38
N GLN A 142 -6.03 -16.70 -7.08
CA GLN A 142 -5.31 -17.95 -6.82
C GLN A 142 -3.80 -17.80 -7.02
N LEU A 143 -3.38 -17.01 -8.01
CA LEU A 143 -1.96 -16.73 -8.27
C LEU A 143 -1.31 -15.96 -7.14
N THR A 144 -2.05 -15.10 -6.45
CA THR A 144 -1.51 -14.30 -5.34
C THR A 144 -0.93 -15.18 -4.23
N LYS A 145 -1.59 -16.29 -3.90
CA LYS A 145 -1.11 -17.25 -2.89
C LYS A 145 0.10 -18.06 -3.37
N ILE A 146 0.27 -18.21 -4.69
CA ILE A 146 1.44 -18.85 -5.28
C ILE A 146 2.61 -17.87 -5.31
N ILE A 147 2.36 -16.62 -5.67
CA ILE A 147 3.39 -15.56 -5.75
C ILE A 147 3.96 -15.26 -4.36
N PHE A 148 3.09 -15.09 -3.38
CA PHE A 148 3.45 -14.80 -1.99
C PHE A 148 3.19 -16.02 -1.12
N ASN A 149 4.24 -16.84 -0.96
CA ASN A 149 4.12 -18.14 -0.29
C ASN A 149 3.90 -17.96 1.23
N PRO A 150 2.86 -18.57 1.83
CA PRO A 150 2.64 -18.48 3.27
C PRO A 150 3.79 -19.06 4.13
N TYR A 151 4.61 -19.95 3.58
CA TYR A 151 5.75 -20.50 4.31
C TYR A 151 6.89 -19.51 4.54
N ASP A 152 6.88 -18.36 3.85
CA ASP A 152 7.85 -17.29 4.05
C ASP A 152 7.46 -16.36 5.21
N GLU A 153 6.27 -16.49 5.78
CA GLU A 153 5.75 -15.66 6.89
C GLU A 153 6.73 -15.54 8.07
N PRO A 154 7.44 -16.60 8.53
CA PRO A 154 8.40 -16.48 9.62
C PRO A 154 9.66 -15.65 9.29
N LEU A 155 9.89 -15.33 8.02
CA LEU A 155 11.06 -14.59 7.55
C LEU A 155 10.78 -13.08 7.46
N TYR A 156 9.52 -12.65 7.60
CA TYR A 156 9.14 -11.26 7.44
C TYR A 156 9.40 -10.43 8.70
N ASN A 157 9.93 -9.23 8.48
CA ASN A 157 9.98 -8.18 9.50
C ASN A 157 8.67 -7.41 9.49
N TYR A 158 7.87 -7.58 10.52
CA TYR A 158 6.59 -6.88 10.65
C TYR A 158 6.77 -5.48 11.25
N LEU A 159 6.03 -4.53 10.73
CA LEU A 159 5.92 -3.20 11.29
C LEU A 159 5.04 -3.23 12.56
N ASP A 160 5.26 -2.27 13.42
CA ASP A 160 4.47 -2.06 14.64
C ASP A 160 3.78 -0.70 14.61
N ASP A 161 2.51 -0.67 14.99
CA ASP A 161 1.71 0.54 15.14
C ASP A 161 1.06 0.51 16.53
N ASP A 162 1.56 1.32 17.43
CA ASP A 162 1.12 1.41 18.85
C ASP A 162 1.09 0.04 19.57
N GLY A 163 2.10 -0.81 19.35
CA GLY A 163 2.22 -2.13 19.96
C GLY A 163 1.40 -3.22 19.26
N VAL A 164 0.82 -2.92 18.10
CA VAL A 164 0.11 -3.89 17.26
C VAL A 164 0.95 -4.21 16.03
N SER A 165 1.25 -5.49 15.82
CA SER A 165 1.92 -5.93 14.60
C SER A 165 1.00 -5.78 13.40
N ILE A 166 1.48 -5.05 12.41
CA ILE A 166 0.78 -4.76 11.16
C ILE A 166 1.50 -5.42 9.97
N GLU A 167 1.39 -4.88 8.75
CA GLU A 167 2.02 -5.47 7.57
C GLU A 167 3.54 -5.56 7.68
N PRO A 168 4.18 -6.49 6.94
CA PRO A 168 5.64 -6.55 6.88
C PRO A 168 6.23 -5.38 6.09
N GLU A 169 7.50 -5.06 6.30
CA GLU A 169 8.25 -4.07 5.53
C GLU A 169 8.20 -4.35 4.02
N SER A 170 8.27 -5.63 3.66
CA SER A 170 8.12 -6.13 2.28
C SER A 170 7.76 -7.60 2.28
N TYR A 171 7.10 -8.05 1.22
CA TYR A 171 6.90 -9.47 0.94
C TYR A 171 8.02 -10.01 0.05
N CYS A 172 8.28 -11.32 0.13
CA CYS A 172 9.14 -12.03 -0.81
C CYS A 172 8.25 -12.74 -1.85
N GLY A 173 8.20 -12.20 -3.07
CA GLY A 173 7.45 -12.83 -4.16
C GLY A 173 8.34 -13.72 -5.00
N ILE A 174 7.81 -14.85 -5.50
CA ILE A 174 8.52 -15.70 -6.46
C ILE A 174 8.69 -15.04 -7.84
N LEU A 175 7.96 -13.96 -8.09
CA LEU A 175 8.08 -13.12 -9.28
C LEU A 175 8.46 -11.70 -8.88
N PRO A 176 9.28 -11.00 -9.67
CA PRO A 176 9.61 -9.60 -9.42
C PRO A 176 8.43 -8.70 -9.80
N MET A 177 7.46 -8.55 -8.87
CA MET A 177 6.20 -7.85 -9.13
C MET A 177 6.39 -6.40 -9.56
N ILE A 178 7.50 -5.77 -9.17
CA ILE A 178 7.86 -4.43 -9.69
C ILE A 178 8.06 -4.41 -11.21
N LEU A 179 8.52 -5.50 -11.81
CA LEU A 179 8.67 -5.63 -13.26
C LEU A 179 7.39 -6.15 -13.93
N VAL A 180 6.58 -6.88 -13.19
CA VAL A 180 5.34 -7.48 -13.71
C VAL A 180 4.24 -6.43 -13.81
N ASN A 181 4.00 -5.66 -12.75
CA ASN A 181 2.89 -4.69 -12.66
C ASN A 181 3.36 -3.22 -12.62
N GLY A 182 4.62 -2.98 -12.51
CA GLY A 182 5.50 -1.84 -12.38
C GLY A 182 5.14 -0.44 -12.52
#